data_aae4db79d91b8b02722bd593271874c0
#
_entry.id   aae4db79d91b8b02722bd593271874c0
#
_cell.length_a   1.000
_cell.length_b   1.000
_cell.length_c   1.000
_cell.angle_alpha   90.00
_cell.angle_beta   90.00
_cell.angle_gamma   90.00
#
_symmetry.space_group_name_H-M   'P 1'
#
loop_
_entity.id
_entity.type
_entity.pdbx_description
1 polymer ?
#
loop_
_entity_poly.entity_id
_entity_poly.type
_entity_poly.pdbx_seq_one_letter_code
_entity_poly.pdbx_strand_id
1 'polypeptide(L)'
;MKQYPSLEIVPPLKGMTKDELLNDIRPFIEFNPKYINVTCHRDEVTYEEQPDGSYRKRLIRRRVSETAVCGAIQSEFKVNVVPHLICGGLTAEQIEFQLQDFKFMGISNILALRGDCL
;
A
#
# COMPACT_ATOMS: atom_id res chain seq x y z
N MET A 1 8.69 12.67 -28.78
CA MET A 1 8.13 11.63 -27.87
C MET A 1 7.61 12.29 -26.60
N LYS A 2 6.34 12.05 -26.29
CA LYS A 2 5.79 12.55 -25.04
C LYS A 2 6.31 11.72 -23.88
N GLN A 3 6.78 12.39 -22.83
CA GLN A 3 7.18 11.75 -21.59
C GLN A 3 6.10 11.99 -20.52
N TYR A 4 5.78 10.95 -19.78
CA TYR A 4 4.82 11.03 -18.70
C TYR A 4 5.52 10.65 -17.40
N PRO A 5 5.36 11.45 -16.35
CA PRO A 5 5.93 11.07 -15.05
C PRO A 5 5.20 9.87 -14.47
N SER A 6 5.89 9.10 -13.66
CA SER A 6 5.25 8.17 -12.74
C SER A 6 5.44 8.69 -11.33
N LEU A 7 4.44 8.48 -10.51
CA LEU A 7 4.46 8.88 -9.11
C LEU A 7 4.51 7.64 -8.23
N GLU A 8 5.16 7.76 -7.11
CA GLU A 8 5.18 6.73 -6.09
C GLU A 8 4.66 7.33 -4.78
N ILE A 9 3.63 6.72 -4.24
CA ILE A 9 2.98 7.17 -3.01
C ILE A 9 3.27 6.16 -1.92
N VAL A 10 3.79 6.65 -0.81
CA VAL A 10 3.95 5.87 0.40
C VAL A 10 2.67 6.03 1.23
N PRO A 11 1.97 4.94 1.59
CA PRO A 11 0.78 5.08 2.42
C PRO A 11 1.08 5.89 3.68
N PRO A 12 0.21 6.81 4.06
CA PRO A 12 0.49 7.71 5.16
C PRO A 12 0.47 6.99 6.51
N LEU A 13 1.14 7.58 7.49
CA LEU A 13 1.05 7.12 8.86
C LEU A 13 -0.39 7.28 9.35
N LYS A 14 -0.80 6.42 10.26
CA LYS A 14 -2.13 6.50 10.85
C LYS A 14 -2.34 7.87 11.50
N GLY A 15 -3.54 8.41 11.34
CA GLY A 15 -3.86 9.76 11.80
C GLY A 15 -3.99 10.77 10.66
N MET A 16 -3.37 10.54 9.51
CA MET A 16 -3.60 11.36 8.34
C MET A 16 -4.98 11.03 7.74
N THR A 17 -5.74 12.05 7.39
CA THR A 17 -7.05 11.85 6.77
C THR A 17 -6.93 11.62 5.27
N LYS A 18 -7.98 11.04 4.69
CA LYS A 18 -8.06 10.86 3.24
C LYS A 18 -7.90 12.20 2.50
N ASP A 19 -8.56 13.23 2.97
CA ASP A 19 -8.53 14.55 2.30
C ASP A 19 -7.14 15.17 2.34
N GLU A 20 -6.42 15.02 3.45
CA GLU A 20 -5.02 15.48 3.55
C GLU A 20 -4.15 14.78 2.52
N LEU A 21 -4.26 13.45 2.39
CA LEU A 21 -3.50 12.69 1.42
C LEU A 21 -3.83 13.12 -0.02
N LEU A 22 -5.11 13.23 -0.34
CA LEU A 22 -5.55 13.62 -1.68
C LEU A 22 -5.11 15.04 -2.03
N ASN A 23 -5.11 15.94 -1.07
CA ASN A 23 -4.63 17.30 -1.28
C ASN A 23 -3.11 17.34 -1.55
N ASP A 24 -2.34 16.46 -0.92
CA ASP A 24 -0.90 16.34 -1.20
C ASP A 24 -0.63 15.80 -2.61
N ILE A 25 -1.47 14.93 -3.11
CA ILE A 25 -1.31 14.33 -4.44
C ILE A 25 -1.80 15.26 -5.56
N ARG A 26 -2.83 16.03 -5.29
CA ARG A 26 -3.54 16.83 -6.31
C ARG A 26 -2.63 17.68 -7.20
N PRO A 27 -1.60 18.38 -6.69
CA PRO A 27 -0.73 19.18 -7.55
C PRO A 27 0.02 18.36 -8.58
N PHE A 28 0.29 17.09 -8.32
CA PHE A 28 1.05 16.20 -9.21
C PHE A 28 0.18 15.61 -10.32
N ILE A 29 -1.14 15.62 -10.16
CA ILE A 29 -2.08 15.11 -11.16
C ILE A 29 -2.04 15.97 -12.44
N GLU A 30 -1.71 17.26 -12.31
CA GLU A 30 -1.58 18.18 -13.45
C GLU A 30 -0.50 17.75 -14.44
N PHE A 31 0.48 16.97 -14.00
CA PHE A 31 1.54 16.44 -14.87
C PHE A 31 1.11 15.21 -15.66
N ASN A 32 -0.16 14.79 -15.57
CA ASN A 32 -0.74 13.65 -16.26
C ASN A 32 0.04 12.35 -16.08
N PRO A 33 0.22 11.86 -14.85
CA PRO A 33 0.85 10.57 -14.66
C PRO A 33 0.00 9.47 -15.28
N LYS A 34 0.64 8.53 -15.97
CA LYS A 34 -0.07 7.40 -16.56
C LYS A 34 -0.59 6.44 -15.50
N TYR A 35 0.14 6.32 -14.42
CA TYR A 35 -0.23 5.51 -13.27
C TYR A 35 0.48 6.02 -12.03
N ILE A 36 -0.07 5.64 -10.90
CA ILE A 36 0.49 5.96 -9.59
C ILE A 36 0.82 4.66 -8.89
N ASN A 37 2.08 4.50 -8.51
CA ASN A 37 2.53 3.38 -7.69
C ASN A 37 2.19 3.64 -6.24
N VAL A 38 1.66 2.64 -5.56
CA VAL A 38 1.41 2.71 -4.11
C VAL A 38 2.23 1.61 -3.46
N THR A 39 3.17 2.00 -2.60
CA THR A 39 4.09 1.06 -1.98
C THR A 39 3.41 0.25 -0.88
N CYS A 40 3.98 -0.92 -0.60
CA CYS A 40 3.52 -1.82 0.44
C CYS A 40 4.50 -1.80 1.60
N HIS A 41 3.97 -1.75 2.82
CA HIS A 41 4.77 -1.79 4.04
C HIS A 41 4.23 -2.85 4.98
N ARG A 42 5.12 -3.72 5.44
CA ARG A 42 4.76 -4.76 6.40
C ARG A 42 4.51 -4.17 7.77
N ASP A 43 3.67 -4.84 8.53
CA ASP A 43 3.54 -4.56 9.96
C ASP A 43 4.86 -4.87 10.65
N GLU A 44 5.19 -4.07 11.66
CA GLU A 44 6.35 -4.30 12.50
C GLU A 44 6.03 -5.38 13.53
N VAL A 45 7.04 -6.20 13.84
CA VAL A 45 6.91 -7.24 14.86
C VAL A 45 7.65 -6.79 16.11
N THR A 46 6.98 -6.85 17.26
CA THR A 46 7.60 -6.65 18.56
C THR A 46 7.20 -7.77 19.51
N TYR A 47 7.97 -7.93 20.59
CA TYR A 47 7.72 -8.94 21.60
C TYR A 47 7.55 -8.24 22.95
N GLU A 48 6.47 -8.57 23.64
CA GLU A 48 6.18 -8.03 24.97
C GLU A 48 6.43 -9.08 26.03
N GLU A 49 7.24 -8.75 27.04
CA GLU A 49 7.47 -9.64 28.18
C GLU A 49 6.20 -9.74 29.02
N GLN A 50 5.81 -10.98 29.30
CA GLN A 50 4.65 -11.28 30.13
C GLN A 50 5.05 -11.48 31.59
N PRO A 51 4.12 -11.37 32.53
CA PRO A 51 4.42 -11.57 33.98
C PRO A 51 5.03 -12.94 34.31
N ASP A 52 4.77 -13.96 33.50
CA ASP A 52 5.31 -15.31 33.66
C ASP A 52 6.70 -15.50 33.04
N GLY A 53 7.28 -14.44 32.46
CA GLY A 53 8.59 -14.48 31.81
C GLY A 53 8.55 -14.89 30.34
N SER A 54 7.38 -15.25 29.81
CA SER A 54 7.23 -15.53 28.37
C SER A 54 7.11 -14.23 27.59
N TYR A 55 7.24 -14.34 26.25
CA TYR A 55 7.10 -13.19 25.34
C TYR A 55 5.89 -13.39 24.45
N ARG A 56 5.09 -12.35 24.31
CA ARG A 56 3.96 -12.32 23.39
C ARG A 56 4.36 -11.57 22.14
N LYS A 57 4.18 -12.22 20.98
CA LYS A 57 4.38 -11.57 19.69
C LYS A 57 3.26 -10.58 19.44
N ARG A 58 3.63 -9.38 19.02
CA ARG A 58 2.67 -8.33 18.69
C ARG A 58 3.01 -7.74 17.33
N LEU A 59 1.98 -7.55 16.50
CA LEU A 59 2.11 -6.85 15.22
C LEU A 59 1.70 -5.40 15.41
N ILE A 60 2.54 -4.49 14.93
CA ILE A 60 2.29 -3.06 14.99
C ILE A 60 2.11 -2.54 13.58
N ARG A 61 0.92 -2.06 13.29
CA ARG A 61 0.61 -1.40 12.03
C ARG A 61 0.71 0.11 12.21
N ARG A 62 1.55 0.75 11.40
CA ARG A 62 1.80 2.18 11.49
C ARG A 62 1.18 2.99 10.37
N ARG A 63 0.83 2.34 9.27
CA ARG A 63 0.37 3.04 8.06
C ARG A 63 -1.04 2.62 7.68
N VAL A 64 -1.73 3.52 7.00
CA VAL A 64 -2.98 3.18 6.30
C VAL A 64 -2.66 2.10 5.27
N SER A 65 -3.57 1.16 5.04
CA SER A 65 -3.32 0.09 4.08
C SER A 65 -3.19 0.62 2.66
N GLU A 66 -2.32 -0.01 1.87
CA GLU A 66 -2.20 0.35 0.46
C GLU A 66 -3.50 0.15 -0.31
N THR A 67 -4.29 -0.85 0.08
CA THR A 67 -5.59 -1.10 -0.55
C THR A 67 -6.53 0.09 -0.38
N ALA A 68 -6.60 0.65 0.82
CA ALA A 68 -7.42 1.83 1.09
C ALA A 68 -6.90 3.05 0.32
N VAL A 69 -5.58 3.23 0.27
CA VAL A 69 -4.96 4.34 -0.46
C VAL A 69 -5.23 4.22 -1.95
N CYS A 70 -5.09 3.03 -2.53
CA CYS A 70 -5.41 2.79 -3.94
C CYS A 70 -6.86 3.14 -4.25
N GLY A 71 -7.78 2.71 -3.40
CA GLY A 71 -9.21 3.02 -3.57
C GLY A 71 -9.50 4.51 -3.55
N ALA A 72 -8.89 5.23 -2.61
CA ALA A 72 -9.06 6.68 -2.50
C ALA A 72 -8.53 7.40 -3.75
N ILE A 73 -7.35 7.03 -4.23
CA ILE A 73 -6.72 7.65 -5.40
C ILE A 73 -7.54 7.40 -6.67
N GLN A 74 -7.92 6.15 -6.94
CA GLN A 74 -8.69 5.81 -8.14
C GLN A 74 -10.05 6.50 -8.17
N SER A 75 -10.69 6.59 -7.00
CA SER A 75 -12.01 7.22 -6.89
C SER A 75 -11.96 8.71 -7.17
N GLU A 76 -10.95 9.40 -6.65
CA GLU A 76 -10.84 10.85 -6.75
C GLU A 76 -10.29 11.32 -8.10
N PHE A 77 -9.23 10.70 -8.58
CA PHE A 77 -8.48 11.20 -9.74
C PHE A 77 -8.70 10.42 -11.02
N LYS A 78 -9.37 9.29 -10.96
CA LYS A 78 -9.63 8.41 -12.11
C LYS A 78 -8.35 8.06 -12.88
N VAL A 79 -7.27 7.89 -12.14
CA VAL A 79 -5.97 7.49 -12.66
C VAL A 79 -5.72 6.02 -12.31
N ASN A 80 -4.97 5.32 -13.14
CA ASN A 80 -4.59 3.95 -12.86
C ASN A 80 -3.61 3.89 -11.70
N VAL A 81 -3.86 3.00 -10.76
CA VAL A 81 -2.94 2.74 -9.65
C VAL A 81 -2.26 1.39 -9.84
N VAL A 82 -1.02 1.30 -9.41
CA VAL A 82 -0.24 0.07 -9.42
C VAL A 82 0.19 -0.21 -7.98
N PRO A 83 -0.57 -1.03 -7.25
CA PRO A 83 -0.17 -1.39 -5.90
C PRO A 83 1.04 -2.31 -5.94
N HIS A 84 1.90 -2.17 -4.94
CA HIS A 84 3.01 -3.08 -4.71
C HIS A 84 2.54 -4.20 -3.78
N LEU A 85 3.01 -5.41 -4.01
CA LEU A 85 2.68 -6.56 -3.17
C LEU A 85 3.98 -7.24 -2.73
N ILE A 86 4.26 -7.18 -1.44
CA ILE A 86 5.38 -7.89 -0.85
C ILE A 86 4.93 -9.34 -0.60
N CYS A 87 5.46 -10.28 -1.37
CA CYS A 87 5.07 -11.67 -1.31
C CYS A 87 5.84 -12.48 -0.25
N GLY A 88 7.04 -12.02 0.11
CA GLY A 88 7.84 -12.68 1.14
C GLY A 88 7.13 -12.67 2.49
N GLY A 89 7.02 -13.82 3.13
CA GLY A 89 6.33 -13.97 4.40
C GLY A 89 4.82 -14.19 4.30
N LEU A 90 4.25 -14.16 3.10
CA LEU A 90 2.84 -14.46 2.88
C LEU A 90 2.64 -15.89 2.40
N THR A 91 1.52 -16.49 2.78
CA THR A 91 1.09 -17.78 2.22
C THR A 91 0.51 -17.56 0.82
N ALA A 92 0.42 -18.65 0.04
CA ALA A 92 -0.23 -18.60 -1.27
C ALA A 92 -1.67 -18.10 -1.15
N GLU A 93 -2.38 -18.54 -0.13
CA GLU A 93 -3.77 -18.11 0.10
C GLU A 93 -3.87 -16.61 0.39
N GLN A 94 -2.97 -16.07 1.21
CA GLN A 94 -2.93 -14.63 1.49
C GLN A 94 -2.67 -13.81 0.23
N ILE A 95 -1.77 -14.29 -0.62
CA ILE A 95 -1.49 -13.65 -1.91
C ILE A 95 -2.73 -13.69 -2.82
N GLU A 96 -3.39 -14.83 -2.89
CA GLU A 96 -4.61 -14.98 -3.69
C GLU A 96 -5.72 -14.02 -3.26
N PHE A 97 -5.94 -13.87 -1.96
CA PHE A 97 -6.95 -12.95 -1.44
C PHE A 97 -6.58 -11.49 -1.75
N GLN A 98 -5.31 -11.13 -1.61
CA GLN A 98 -4.88 -9.77 -1.94
C GLN A 98 -5.08 -9.47 -3.42
N LEU A 99 -4.77 -10.42 -4.29
CA LEU A 99 -5.00 -10.28 -5.73
C LEU A 99 -6.48 -10.23 -6.06
N GLN A 100 -7.30 -10.99 -5.35
CA GLN A 100 -8.74 -10.97 -5.52
C GLN A 100 -9.31 -9.57 -5.17
N ASP A 101 -8.84 -8.97 -4.09
CA ASP A 101 -9.26 -7.63 -3.68
C ASP A 101 -8.90 -6.59 -4.74
N PHE A 102 -7.67 -6.63 -5.24
CA PHE A 102 -7.23 -5.70 -6.29
C PHE A 102 -8.03 -5.91 -7.58
N LYS A 103 -8.28 -7.14 -7.97
CA LYS A 103 -9.10 -7.44 -9.14
C LYS A 103 -10.52 -6.90 -8.97
N PHE A 104 -11.11 -7.06 -7.80
CA PHE A 104 -12.44 -6.54 -7.49
C PHE A 104 -12.50 -5.02 -7.61
N MET A 105 -11.42 -4.34 -7.26
CA MET A 105 -11.30 -2.88 -7.39
C MET A 105 -11.06 -2.41 -8.82
N GLY A 106 -10.90 -3.33 -9.79
CA GLY A 106 -10.60 -2.98 -11.17
C GLY A 106 -9.13 -2.66 -11.43
N ILE A 107 -8.24 -3.04 -10.51
CA ILE A 107 -6.80 -2.84 -10.68
C ILE A 107 -6.25 -3.93 -11.58
N SER A 108 -5.58 -3.53 -12.66
CA SER A 108 -5.09 -4.45 -13.69
C SER A 108 -3.60 -4.77 -13.58
N ASN A 109 -2.83 -3.92 -12.93
CA ASN A 109 -1.38 -4.05 -12.86
C ASN A 109 -0.91 -3.97 -11.40
N ILE A 110 -0.03 -4.89 -11.05
CA ILE A 110 0.50 -5.03 -9.70
C ILE A 110 2.00 -5.25 -9.82
N LEU A 111 2.77 -4.61 -8.96
CA LEU A 111 4.20 -4.89 -8.83
C LEU A 111 4.40 -5.86 -7.68
N ALA A 112 4.65 -7.13 -8.02
CA ALA A 112 4.94 -8.16 -7.04
C ALA A 112 6.44 -8.21 -6.78
N LEU A 113 6.82 -8.21 -5.50
CA LEU A 113 8.23 -8.27 -5.10
C LEU A 113 8.36 -9.17 -3.87
N ARG A 114 9.57 -9.68 -3.68
CA ARG A 114 9.86 -10.51 -2.50
C ARG A 114 9.83 -9.67 -1.22
N GLY A 115 10.36 -8.46 -1.29
CA GLY A 115 10.57 -7.61 -0.14
C GLY A 115 11.90 -7.91 0.57
N ASP A 116 12.18 -7.14 1.59
CA ASP A 116 13.39 -7.32 2.40
C ASP A 116 13.32 -8.60 3.22
N CYS A 117 14.47 -9.13 3.60
CA CYS A 117 14.55 -10.28 4.50
C CYS A 117 13.94 -9.92 5.86
N LEU A 118 13.22 -10.88 6.41
CA LEU A 118 12.63 -10.76 7.75
C LEU A 118 13.66 -11.03 8.85
#